data_9e18261daa3d3c7ce023ec46ef30e631
#
_entry.id   9e18261daa3d3c7ce023ec46ef30e631
#
_cell.length_a   1.000
_cell.length_b   1.000
_cell.length_c   1.000
_cell.angle_alpha   90.00
_cell.angle_beta   90.00
_cell.angle_gamma   90.00
#
_symmetry.space_group_name_H-M   'P 1'
#
loop_
_entity.id
_entity.type
_entity.pdbx_description
1 polymer ?
#
loop_
_entity_poly.entity_id
_entity_poly.type
_entity_poly.pdbx_seq_one_letter_code
_entity_poly.pdbx_strand_id
1 'polypeptide(L)'
;MNWGSSALWGFVGTVVLTGLMSASQGLGLSRMSLPYMLGTMFTPDRDRAKLVGFGVHLVNGWWLALVYAAAFQSWRRATWWLGALTGLVHGLFVLLVVMPLLPGLHPRMASEQRGPEPTRQLEPPGFLALNYGRRTPLSVLLAHLVYGAILGAFYRLRLSRPGRAASTGGRRG
;
A
#
# COMPACT_ATOMS: atom_id res chain seq x y z
N MET A 1 3.63 19.49 -2.33
CA MET A 1 4.09 18.09 -2.32
C MET A 1 5.29 17.90 -3.23
N ASN A 2 6.15 16.95 -2.90
CA ASN A 2 7.28 16.57 -3.76
C ASN A 2 6.90 15.33 -4.58
N TRP A 3 6.35 15.56 -5.78
CA TRP A 3 5.83 14.52 -6.66
C TRP A 3 6.89 13.48 -7.06
N GLY A 4 8.12 13.94 -7.41
CA GLY A 4 9.20 13.03 -7.77
C GLY A 4 9.62 12.12 -6.63
N SER A 5 9.69 12.65 -5.40
CA SER A 5 9.97 11.85 -4.21
C SER A 5 8.85 10.85 -3.92
N SER A 6 7.57 11.27 -4.05
CA SER A 6 6.43 10.35 -3.87
C SER A 6 6.42 9.23 -4.90
N ALA A 7 6.67 9.56 -6.18
CA ALA A 7 6.70 8.56 -7.24
C ALA A 7 7.82 7.53 -7.04
N LEU A 8 9.05 8.00 -6.76
CA LEU A 8 10.20 7.12 -6.58
C LEU A 8 10.02 6.21 -5.36
N TRP A 9 9.75 6.80 -4.19
CA TRP A 9 9.70 6.02 -2.94
C TRP A 9 8.40 5.25 -2.79
N GLY A 10 7.32 5.70 -3.43
CA GLY A 10 6.09 4.91 -3.61
C GLY A 10 6.35 3.66 -4.44
N PHE A 11 7.09 3.78 -5.55
CA PHE A 11 7.50 2.63 -6.37
C PHE A 11 8.38 1.67 -5.57
N VAL A 12 9.49 2.16 -5.00
CA VAL A 12 10.42 1.33 -4.22
C VAL A 12 9.71 0.65 -3.05
N GLY A 13 8.94 1.41 -2.28
CA GLY A 13 8.19 0.87 -1.15
C GLY A 13 7.20 -0.23 -1.56
N THR A 14 6.49 -0.05 -2.68
CA THR A 14 5.54 -1.07 -3.17
C THR A 14 6.24 -2.33 -3.67
N VAL A 15 7.37 -2.18 -4.36
CA VAL A 15 8.19 -3.34 -4.78
C VAL A 15 8.68 -4.11 -3.56
N VAL A 16 9.20 -3.42 -2.54
CA VAL A 16 9.66 -4.05 -1.29
C VAL A 16 8.49 -4.73 -0.57
N LEU A 17 7.34 -4.06 -0.42
CA LEU A 17 6.15 -4.65 0.20
C LEU A 17 5.71 -5.93 -0.52
N THR A 18 5.62 -5.88 -1.86
CA THR A 18 5.25 -7.04 -2.67
C THR A 18 6.27 -8.17 -2.52
N GLY A 19 7.57 -7.83 -2.48
CA GLY A 19 8.65 -8.78 -2.24
C GLY A 19 8.54 -9.46 -0.88
N LEU A 20 8.26 -8.72 0.19
CA LEU A 20 8.06 -9.26 1.53
C LEU A 20 6.84 -10.20 1.60
N MET A 21 5.73 -9.82 0.94
CA MET A 21 4.56 -10.70 0.88
C MET A 21 4.84 -11.98 0.07
N SER A 22 5.57 -11.86 -1.03
CA SER A 22 5.98 -13.02 -1.83
C SER A 22 6.95 -13.93 -1.07
N ALA A 23 7.90 -13.34 -0.33
CA ALA A 23 8.81 -14.09 0.54
C ALA A 23 8.06 -14.81 1.67
N SER A 24 7.08 -14.13 2.29
CA SER A 24 6.20 -14.75 3.30
C SER A 24 5.45 -15.95 2.74
N GLN A 25 4.99 -15.87 1.48
CA GLN A 25 4.35 -16.98 0.78
C GLN A 25 5.36 -18.12 0.50
N GLY A 26 6.54 -17.80 -0.01
CA GLY A 26 7.59 -18.78 -0.28
C GLY A 26 8.07 -19.53 0.96
N LEU A 27 8.06 -18.87 2.12
CA LEU A 27 8.40 -19.46 3.43
C LEU A 27 7.23 -20.21 4.09
N GLY A 28 6.07 -20.29 3.43
CA GLY A 28 4.88 -20.96 3.99
C GLY A 28 4.23 -20.23 5.17
N LEU A 29 4.56 -18.96 5.41
CA LEU A 29 3.98 -18.15 6.49
C LEU A 29 2.58 -17.66 6.12
N SER A 30 2.30 -17.50 4.81
CA SER A 30 1.02 -17.06 4.27
C SER A 30 0.74 -17.76 2.94
N ARG A 31 -0.52 -18.10 2.66
CA ARG A 31 -0.97 -18.55 1.32
C ARG A 31 -1.40 -17.39 0.42
N MET A 32 -1.35 -16.15 0.91
CA MET A 32 -1.82 -14.97 0.21
C MET A 32 -0.85 -14.56 -0.90
N SER A 33 -1.30 -14.63 -2.14
CA SER A 33 -0.60 -14.06 -3.30
C SER A 33 -1.28 -12.76 -3.71
N LEU A 34 -0.75 -11.65 -3.23
CA LEU A 34 -1.34 -10.33 -3.47
C LEU A 34 -1.43 -9.97 -4.97
N PRO A 35 -0.38 -10.17 -5.80
CA PRO A 35 -0.49 -9.90 -7.22
C PRO A 35 -1.55 -10.78 -7.89
N TYR A 36 -1.62 -12.07 -7.56
CA TYR A 36 -2.61 -12.97 -8.11
C TYR A 36 -4.04 -12.54 -7.74
N MET A 37 -4.26 -12.23 -6.47
CA MET A 37 -5.55 -11.76 -5.96
C MET A 37 -6.02 -10.49 -6.68
N LEU A 38 -5.17 -9.49 -6.83
CA LEU A 38 -5.54 -8.24 -7.53
C LEU A 38 -5.73 -8.47 -9.04
N GLY A 39 -4.90 -9.27 -9.66
CA GLY A 39 -4.95 -9.49 -11.10
C GLY A 39 -6.15 -10.32 -11.56
N THR A 40 -6.61 -11.25 -10.73
CA THR A 40 -7.82 -12.04 -11.02
C THR A 40 -9.10 -11.20 -10.98
N MET A 41 -9.06 -9.95 -10.51
CA MET A 41 -10.16 -9.00 -10.74
C MET A 41 -10.37 -8.72 -12.23
N PHE A 42 -9.30 -8.75 -13.04
CA PHE A 42 -9.30 -8.33 -14.44
C PHE A 42 -9.21 -9.51 -15.43
N THR A 43 -8.52 -10.58 -15.07
CA THR A 43 -8.31 -11.73 -15.96
C THR A 43 -8.40 -13.06 -15.22
N PRO A 44 -9.00 -14.12 -15.83
CA PRO A 44 -9.00 -15.46 -15.25
C PRO A 44 -7.68 -16.21 -15.48
N ASP A 45 -6.85 -15.77 -16.42
CA ASP A 45 -5.58 -16.40 -16.74
C ASP A 45 -4.59 -16.20 -15.59
N ARG A 46 -4.02 -17.31 -15.09
CA ARG A 46 -3.21 -17.32 -13.87
C ARG A 46 -1.91 -16.52 -14.00
N ASP A 47 -1.24 -16.62 -15.13
CA ASP A 47 0.07 -16.01 -15.32
C ASP A 47 -0.10 -14.53 -15.66
N ARG A 48 -1.06 -14.19 -16.50
CA ARG A 48 -1.43 -12.79 -16.76
C ARG A 48 -1.93 -12.09 -15.51
N ALA A 49 -2.70 -12.79 -14.67
CA ALA A 49 -3.19 -12.22 -13.42
C ALA A 49 -2.06 -11.75 -12.51
N LYS A 50 -0.96 -12.49 -12.39
CA LYS A 50 0.19 -12.06 -11.57
C LYS A 50 0.81 -10.77 -12.09
N LEU A 51 0.98 -10.64 -13.41
CA LEU A 51 1.55 -9.42 -14.02
C LEU A 51 0.60 -8.23 -13.90
N VAL A 52 -0.66 -8.42 -14.26
CA VAL A 52 -1.70 -7.38 -14.14
C VAL A 52 -1.83 -6.94 -12.68
N GLY A 53 -1.91 -7.88 -11.76
CA GLY A 53 -2.05 -7.58 -10.34
C GLY A 53 -0.83 -6.89 -9.73
N PHE A 54 0.38 -7.21 -10.19
CA PHE A 54 1.56 -6.46 -9.81
C PHE A 54 1.46 -4.99 -10.27
N GLY A 55 1.05 -4.76 -11.52
CA GLY A 55 0.81 -3.42 -12.05
C GLY A 55 -0.26 -2.66 -11.26
N VAL A 56 -1.39 -3.29 -10.97
CA VAL A 56 -2.46 -2.71 -10.13
C VAL A 56 -1.93 -2.36 -8.73
N HIS A 57 -1.12 -3.25 -8.14
CA HIS A 57 -0.53 -2.99 -6.82
C HIS A 57 0.44 -1.81 -6.85
N LEU A 58 1.24 -1.66 -7.91
CA LEU A 58 2.09 -0.48 -8.09
C LEU A 58 1.27 0.82 -8.15
N VAL A 59 0.19 0.84 -8.91
CA VAL A 59 -0.71 2.00 -8.99
C VAL A 59 -1.31 2.32 -7.63
N ASN A 60 -1.79 1.30 -6.89
CA ASN A 60 -2.30 1.47 -5.54
C ASN A 60 -1.22 2.02 -4.59
N GLY A 61 0.00 1.49 -4.69
CA GLY A 61 1.12 1.97 -3.88
C GLY A 61 1.48 3.43 -4.17
N TRP A 62 1.42 3.87 -5.41
CA TRP A 62 1.62 5.28 -5.76
C TRP A 62 0.52 6.18 -5.20
N TRP A 63 -0.75 5.77 -5.32
CA TRP A 63 -1.86 6.49 -4.71
C TRP A 63 -1.66 6.66 -3.21
N LEU A 64 -1.33 5.57 -2.54
CA LEU A 64 -1.07 5.59 -1.09
C LEU A 64 0.17 6.43 -0.74
N ALA A 65 1.22 6.39 -1.55
CA ALA A 65 2.39 7.26 -1.33
C ALA A 65 2.03 8.76 -1.39
N LEU A 66 1.04 9.15 -2.21
CA LEU A 66 0.53 10.53 -2.21
C LEU A 66 -0.21 10.87 -0.91
N VAL A 67 -0.99 9.92 -0.38
CA VAL A 67 -1.67 10.09 0.92
C VAL A 67 -0.64 10.26 2.05
N TYR A 68 0.40 9.42 2.07
CA TYR A 68 1.51 9.57 3.02
C TYR A 68 2.23 10.91 2.87
N ALA A 69 2.50 11.32 1.63
CA ALA A 69 3.13 12.60 1.34
C ALA A 69 2.29 13.77 1.83
N ALA A 70 0.96 13.72 1.67
CA ALA A 70 0.04 14.72 2.18
C ALA A 70 0.07 14.78 3.72
N ALA A 71 0.05 13.62 4.38
CA ALA A 71 0.16 13.51 5.83
C ALA A 71 1.49 14.10 6.34
N PHE A 72 2.63 13.72 5.75
CA PHE A 72 3.94 14.24 6.13
C PHE A 72 4.06 15.76 5.90
N GLN A 73 3.45 16.30 4.83
CA GLN A 73 3.41 17.73 4.60
C GLN A 73 2.55 18.44 5.64
N SER A 74 1.41 17.91 6.01
CA SER A 74 0.51 18.43 7.03
C SER A 74 1.21 18.47 8.40
N TRP A 75 1.89 17.40 8.78
CA TRP A 75 2.66 17.31 10.01
C TRP A 75 4.00 18.08 9.94
N ARG A 76 4.40 18.57 8.78
CA ARG A 76 5.69 19.21 8.51
C ARG A 76 6.88 18.35 8.95
N ARG A 77 6.72 17.04 8.94
CA ARG A 77 7.67 16.07 9.46
C ARG A 77 7.56 14.76 8.69
N ALA A 78 8.69 14.24 8.21
CA ALA A 78 8.81 12.91 7.63
C ALA A 78 9.98 12.20 8.33
N THR A 79 9.71 11.12 9.02
CA THR A 79 10.70 10.31 9.74
C THR A 79 10.33 8.84 9.56
N TRP A 80 11.31 7.96 9.60
CA TRP A 80 11.10 6.53 9.41
C TRP A 80 10.06 5.95 10.39
N TRP A 81 10.10 6.35 11.68
CA TRP A 81 9.18 5.84 12.70
C TRP A 81 7.74 6.35 12.50
N LEU A 82 7.58 7.62 12.09
CA LEU A 82 6.26 8.19 11.76
C LEU A 82 5.68 7.51 10.53
N GLY A 83 6.53 7.26 9.52
CA GLY A 83 6.15 6.46 8.37
C GLY A 83 5.76 5.03 8.74
N ALA A 84 6.55 4.37 9.60
CA ALA A 84 6.24 3.03 10.10
C ALA A 84 4.90 2.98 10.84
N LEU A 85 4.61 3.95 11.70
CA LEU A 85 3.33 4.06 12.40
C LEU A 85 2.16 4.25 11.42
N THR A 86 2.33 5.12 10.43
CA THR A 86 1.34 5.30 9.34
C THR A 86 1.16 4.01 8.55
N GLY A 87 2.25 3.28 8.31
CA GLY A 87 2.23 1.95 7.68
C GLY A 87 1.46 0.92 8.49
N LEU A 88 1.62 0.92 9.80
CA LEU A 88 0.87 0.04 10.69
C LEU A 88 -0.64 0.34 10.62
N VAL A 89 -1.03 1.61 10.68
CA VAL A 89 -2.44 2.03 10.54
C VAL A 89 -2.99 1.62 9.16
N HIS A 90 -2.20 1.79 8.10
CA HIS A 90 -2.57 1.36 6.76
C HIS A 90 -2.75 -0.17 6.68
N GLY A 91 -1.83 -0.95 7.23
CA GLY A 91 -1.96 -2.42 7.27
C GLY A 91 -3.18 -2.89 8.06
N LEU A 92 -3.49 -2.23 9.18
CA LEU A 92 -4.72 -2.48 9.93
C LEU A 92 -5.96 -2.14 9.11
N PHE A 93 -5.97 -1.01 8.41
CA PHE A 93 -7.06 -0.66 7.49
C PHE A 93 -7.25 -1.72 6.40
N VAL A 94 -6.16 -2.20 5.81
CA VAL A 94 -6.23 -3.28 4.81
C VAL A 94 -6.86 -4.54 5.42
N LEU A 95 -6.43 -4.97 6.60
CA LEU A 95 -6.91 -6.19 7.24
C LEU A 95 -8.35 -6.10 7.74
N LEU A 96 -8.74 -4.94 8.28
CA LEU A 96 -10.04 -4.76 8.96
C LEU A 96 -11.13 -4.24 8.02
N VAL A 97 -10.76 -3.56 6.94
CA VAL A 97 -11.73 -2.92 6.03
C VAL A 97 -11.62 -3.53 4.63
N VAL A 98 -10.44 -3.47 4.01
CA VAL A 98 -10.30 -3.90 2.61
C VAL A 98 -10.54 -5.39 2.43
N MET A 99 -9.92 -6.22 3.28
CA MET A 99 -10.04 -7.68 3.18
C MET A 99 -11.48 -8.19 3.39
N PRO A 100 -12.24 -7.73 4.38
CA PRO A 100 -13.65 -8.12 4.54
C PRO A 100 -14.57 -7.64 3.41
N LEU A 101 -14.29 -6.49 2.79
CA LEU A 101 -15.08 -5.97 1.67
C LEU A 101 -14.79 -6.67 0.34
N LEU A 102 -13.60 -7.23 0.22
CA LEU A 102 -13.10 -7.79 -1.04
C LEU A 102 -14.00 -8.88 -1.64
N PRO A 103 -14.57 -9.84 -0.89
CA PRO A 103 -15.46 -10.85 -1.45
C PRO A 103 -16.71 -10.29 -2.13
N GLY A 104 -17.22 -9.17 -1.65
CA GLY A 104 -18.37 -8.46 -2.25
C GLY A 104 -18.03 -7.74 -3.56
N LEU A 105 -16.78 -7.33 -3.72
CA LEU A 105 -16.30 -6.54 -4.85
C LEU A 105 -15.60 -7.39 -5.92
N HIS A 106 -14.95 -8.47 -5.51
CA HIS A 106 -14.09 -9.27 -6.39
C HIS A 106 -14.91 -10.25 -7.24
N PRO A 107 -14.88 -10.16 -8.58
CA PRO A 107 -15.75 -10.96 -9.45
C PRO A 107 -15.47 -12.47 -9.41
N ARG A 108 -14.26 -12.89 -9.04
CA ARG A 108 -13.82 -14.29 -9.02
C ARG A 108 -13.51 -14.80 -7.61
N MET A 109 -14.09 -14.19 -6.59
CA MET A 109 -13.97 -14.63 -5.20
C MET A 109 -15.33 -15.14 -4.71
N ALA A 110 -15.34 -16.25 -3.99
CA ALA A 110 -16.56 -16.75 -3.35
C ALA A 110 -17.04 -15.76 -2.29
N SER A 111 -18.36 -15.62 -2.15
CA SER A 111 -19.00 -14.79 -1.14
C SER A 111 -20.34 -15.39 -0.74
N GLU A 112 -20.92 -14.96 0.36
CA GLU A 112 -22.26 -15.41 0.78
C GLU A 112 -23.33 -15.11 -0.27
N GLN A 113 -23.23 -13.97 -0.98
CA GLN A 113 -24.18 -13.59 -2.01
C GLN A 113 -23.96 -14.32 -3.34
N ARG A 114 -22.76 -14.79 -3.63
CA ARG A 114 -22.39 -15.34 -4.94
C ARG A 114 -22.12 -16.84 -4.92
N GLY A 115 -21.93 -17.43 -3.76
CA GLY A 115 -21.64 -18.85 -3.59
C GLY A 115 -20.39 -19.36 -4.32
N PRO A 116 -20.07 -20.64 -4.20
CA PRO A 116 -19.03 -21.29 -4.96
C PRO A 116 -19.55 -21.64 -6.37
N GLU A 117 -18.93 -21.08 -7.40
CA GLU A 117 -19.18 -21.41 -8.80
C GLU A 117 -17.87 -21.91 -9.45
N PRO A 118 -17.94 -22.71 -10.54
CA PRO A 118 -16.74 -23.20 -11.22
C PRO A 118 -15.77 -22.10 -11.67
N THR A 119 -16.27 -20.88 -11.91
CA THR A 119 -15.47 -19.71 -12.29
C THR A 119 -14.85 -18.99 -11.10
N ARG A 120 -15.23 -19.32 -9.88
CA ARG A 120 -14.68 -18.73 -8.66
C ARG A 120 -13.37 -19.41 -8.31
N GLN A 121 -12.28 -18.70 -8.45
CA GLN A 121 -10.91 -19.23 -8.29
C GLN A 121 -10.27 -18.90 -6.96
N LEU A 122 -10.85 -17.98 -6.18
CA LEU A 122 -10.27 -17.48 -4.97
C LEU A 122 -11.14 -17.77 -3.75
N GLU A 123 -10.48 -18.26 -2.72
CA GLU A 123 -11.01 -18.32 -1.37
C GLU A 123 -11.11 -16.89 -0.81
N PRO A 124 -12.21 -16.51 -0.13
CA PRO A 124 -12.29 -15.22 0.55
C PRO A 124 -11.25 -15.16 1.68
N PRO A 125 -10.64 -13.97 1.94
CA PRO A 125 -9.57 -13.86 2.93
C PRO A 125 -10.05 -14.13 4.38
N GLY A 126 -11.32 -13.94 4.66
CA GLY A 126 -11.87 -14.05 6.01
C GLY A 126 -11.44 -12.90 6.91
N PHE A 127 -11.82 -12.99 8.19
CA PHE A 127 -11.42 -12.00 9.19
C PHE A 127 -9.90 -11.93 9.32
N LEU A 128 -9.33 -10.73 9.23
CA LEU A 128 -7.89 -10.48 9.26
C LEU A 128 -7.08 -11.31 8.22
N ALA A 129 -7.72 -11.74 7.13
CA ALA A 129 -7.10 -12.62 6.13
C ALA A 129 -6.60 -13.97 6.70
N LEU A 130 -7.22 -14.46 7.79
CA LEU A 130 -6.81 -15.69 8.48
C LEU A 130 -7.03 -16.95 7.64
N ASN A 131 -7.94 -16.92 6.66
CA ASN A 131 -8.12 -18.03 5.72
C ASN A 131 -6.86 -18.32 4.91
N TYR A 132 -6.00 -17.33 4.72
CA TYR A 132 -4.70 -17.50 4.04
C TYR A 132 -3.56 -17.93 4.98
N GLY A 133 -3.86 -18.16 6.26
CA GLY A 133 -2.91 -18.65 7.26
C GLY A 133 -2.83 -17.74 8.50
N ARG A 134 -2.57 -18.37 9.66
CA ARG A 134 -2.52 -17.66 10.96
C ARG A 134 -1.48 -16.54 11.03
N ARG A 135 -0.41 -16.65 10.24
CA ARG A 135 0.68 -15.65 10.19
C ARG A 135 0.47 -14.58 9.12
N THR A 136 -0.57 -14.71 8.29
CA THR A 136 -0.89 -13.72 7.24
C THR A 136 -1.09 -12.31 7.79
N PRO A 137 -1.85 -12.08 8.88
CA PRO A 137 -1.99 -10.74 9.45
C PRO A 137 -0.65 -10.11 9.81
N LEU A 138 0.22 -10.86 10.47
CA LEU A 138 1.55 -10.37 10.84
C LEU A 138 2.40 -10.03 9.61
N SER A 139 2.37 -10.88 8.59
CA SER A 139 3.08 -10.62 7.32
C SER A 139 2.60 -9.34 6.65
N VAL A 140 1.28 -9.12 6.61
CA VAL A 140 0.68 -7.90 6.07
C VAL A 140 1.11 -6.67 6.87
N LEU A 141 1.01 -6.72 8.20
CA LEU A 141 1.39 -5.60 9.07
C LEU A 141 2.88 -5.25 8.93
N LEU A 142 3.77 -6.25 8.94
CA LEU A 142 5.20 -6.02 8.77
C LEU A 142 5.52 -5.42 7.39
N ALA A 143 4.90 -5.92 6.34
CA ALA A 143 5.12 -5.40 4.99
C ALA A 143 4.67 -3.93 4.87
N HIS A 144 3.53 -3.56 5.44
CA HIS A 144 3.04 -2.18 5.44
C HIS A 144 3.87 -1.27 6.36
N LEU A 145 4.34 -1.77 7.51
CA LEU A 145 5.26 -1.05 8.39
C LEU A 145 6.55 -0.69 7.66
N VAL A 146 7.14 -1.64 6.92
CA VAL A 146 8.35 -1.41 6.13
C VAL A 146 8.07 -0.42 4.99
N TYR A 147 6.95 -0.57 4.27
CA TYR A 147 6.52 0.37 3.25
C TYR A 147 6.45 1.81 3.80
N GLY A 148 5.77 1.99 4.91
CA GLY A 148 5.65 3.29 5.55
C GLY A 148 6.98 3.83 6.05
N ALA A 149 7.85 2.97 6.63
CA ALA A 149 9.18 3.36 7.09
C ALA A 149 10.05 3.88 5.92
N ILE A 150 10.00 3.23 4.76
CA ILE A 150 10.70 3.68 3.54
C ILE A 150 10.20 5.07 3.15
N LEU A 151 8.89 5.26 3.04
CA LEU A 151 8.32 6.57 2.70
C LEU A 151 8.72 7.63 3.73
N GLY A 152 8.60 7.34 5.02
CA GLY A 152 8.94 8.30 6.07
C GLY A 152 10.43 8.65 6.15
N ALA A 153 11.32 7.69 5.84
CA ALA A 153 12.76 7.90 5.86
C ALA A 153 13.25 8.74 4.67
N PHE A 154 12.65 8.53 3.49
CA PHE A 154 13.22 9.04 2.25
C PHE A 154 12.37 10.12 1.57
N TYR A 155 11.13 10.35 2.01
CA TYR A 155 10.32 11.42 1.48
C TYR A 155 10.92 12.80 1.78
N ARG A 156 11.13 13.59 0.73
CA ARG A 156 11.69 14.96 0.85
C ARG A 156 10.57 15.97 1.00
N LEU A 157 10.43 16.53 2.21
CA LEU A 157 9.49 17.63 2.48
C LEU A 157 9.82 18.85 1.61
N ARG A 158 8.78 19.47 1.05
CA ARG A 158 8.86 20.83 0.50
C ARG A 158 8.38 21.82 1.57
N LEU A 159 9.30 22.37 2.33
CA LEU A 159 9.01 23.49 3.23
C LEU A 159 9.03 24.78 2.41
N SER A 160 7.94 25.54 2.38
CA SER A 160 7.93 26.89 1.81
C SER A 160 8.97 27.73 2.55
N ARG A 161 9.93 28.28 1.82
CA ARG A 161 10.83 29.29 2.40
C ARG A 161 9.96 30.45 2.88
N PRO A 162 10.12 30.94 4.14
CA PRO A 162 9.48 32.17 4.55
C PRO A 162 9.91 33.25 3.56
N GLY A 163 8.92 33.94 2.98
CA GLY A 163 9.17 34.99 2.01
C GLY A 163 10.20 35.96 2.59
N ARG A 164 11.29 36.18 1.85
CA ARG A 164 12.24 37.26 2.15
C ARG A 164 11.41 38.54 2.07
N ALA A 165 11.04 39.06 3.22
CA ALA A 165 10.41 40.38 3.28
C ALA A 165 11.29 41.32 2.46
N ALA A 166 10.73 41.86 1.39
CA ALA A 166 11.41 42.87 0.57
C ALA A 166 11.75 44.01 1.51
N SER A 167 13.03 44.14 1.85
CA SER A 167 13.53 45.33 2.49
C SER A 167 13.48 46.47 1.48
N THR A 168 12.32 47.12 1.39
CA THR A 168 12.21 48.41 0.78
C THR A 168 12.97 49.38 1.70
N GLY A 169 14.29 49.36 1.57
CA GLY A 169 15.15 50.42 2.12
C GLY A 169 14.81 51.73 1.39
N GLY A 170 14.02 52.52 2.05
CA GLY A 170 13.78 53.93 1.70
C GLY A 170 15.10 54.68 1.73
N ARG A 171 15.71 54.91 0.60
CA ARG A 171 16.64 56.03 0.43
C ARG A 171 15.83 57.29 0.37
N ARG A 172 15.75 57.99 1.50
CA ARG A 172 15.50 59.43 1.50
C ARG A 172 16.85 60.11 1.50
N GLY A 173 17.24 60.68 0.40
CA GLY A 173 18.21 61.74 0.26
C GLY A 173 17.47 63.02 -0.01
#